data_c51ed8cd4543a55fbd579dbfa66bd0de
#
_entry.id   c51ed8cd4543a55fbd579dbfa66bd0de
#
_cell.length_a   1.000
_cell.length_b   1.000
_cell.length_c   1.000
_cell.angle_alpha   90.00
_cell.angle_beta   90.00
_cell.angle_gamma   90.00
#
_symmetry.space_group_name_H-M   'P 1'
#
loop_
_entity.id
_entity.type
_entity.pdbx_description
1 polymer ?
#
loop_
_entity_poly.entity_id
_entity_poly.type
_entity_poly.pdbx_seq_one_letter_code
_entity_poly.pdbx_strand_id
1 'polypeptide(L)'
;ELNLTVIETNNPIKAEPGETVVFQFVASTSKGELSRIEITSEDGIRPIVEDVTFAMVDEDKALSLDSEGYFSREISTVLVKYPLIMPDDESLRGKSLGIKLKVTRNDGTTKVLDQKFEMIRYINNRHGITMTGKNVAWLYNPTEDVVYDMADYKAHLSEIDVILYVDNDSKYYCLNPAASETEDIMHGLGYTDYKASEMNTTKFMGGITLNFMLITEKELSGLVISDGVDKLTMANNATCGFVTESGRKGFAKHLYKNPSRVFLTKIQIGNNE
;
A
#
# COMPACT_ATOMS: atom_id res chain seq x y z
N GLU A 1 -35.54 -15.52 12.33
CA GLU A 1 -34.45 -15.45 11.32
C GLU A 1 -33.13 -15.35 12.03
N LEU A 2 -32.10 -16.04 11.54
CA LEU A 2 -30.70 -15.92 12.04
C LEU A 2 -29.95 -14.96 11.10
N ASN A 3 -29.42 -13.84 11.64
CA ASN A 3 -28.72 -12.83 10.89
C ASN A 3 -27.26 -12.76 11.32
N LEU A 4 -26.40 -12.49 10.36
CA LEU A 4 -24.96 -12.35 10.55
C LEU A 4 -24.48 -11.21 9.67
N THR A 5 -23.87 -10.17 10.28
CA THR A 5 -23.43 -8.96 9.59
C THR A 5 -22.03 -8.61 10.03
N VAL A 6 -21.10 -8.50 9.09
CA VAL A 6 -19.74 -8.00 9.33
C VAL A 6 -19.78 -6.48 9.45
N ILE A 7 -19.07 -5.94 10.45
CA ILE A 7 -19.03 -4.48 10.70
C ILE A 7 -17.92 -3.81 9.86
N GLU A 8 -16.89 -4.57 9.48
CA GLU A 8 -15.80 -4.05 8.67
C GLU A 8 -16.29 -3.53 7.32
N THR A 9 -16.01 -2.26 7.05
CA THR A 9 -16.38 -1.59 5.79
C THR A 9 -15.48 -1.95 4.63
N ASN A 10 -14.28 -2.49 4.91
CA ASN A 10 -13.28 -2.88 3.92
C ASN A 10 -13.36 -4.39 3.65
N ASN A 11 -13.73 -4.77 2.45
CA ASN A 11 -13.68 -6.16 2.01
C ASN A 11 -12.89 -6.24 0.69
N PRO A 12 -11.73 -6.90 0.66
CA PRO A 12 -11.12 -7.70 1.74
C PRO A 12 -10.51 -6.83 2.87
N ILE A 13 -10.45 -7.41 4.08
CA ILE A 13 -9.72 -6.83 5.20
C ILE A 13 -8.23 -6.96 4.90
N LYS A 14 -7.46 -5.88 5.10
CA LYS A 14 -6.01 -5.90 4.89
C LYS A 14 -5.29 -6.30 6.17
N ALA A 15 -4.27 -7.16 6.05
CA ALA A 15 -3.48 -7.65 7.18
C ALA A 15 -2.02 -7.91 6.80
N GLU A 16 -1.12 -7.81 7.78
CA GLU A 16 0.29 -8.18 7.67
C GLU A 16 0.52 -9.64 8.07
N PRO A 17 1.58 -10.32 7.55
CA PRO A 17 2.00 -11.61 8.09
C PRO A 17 2.28 -11.54 9.59
N GLY A 18 1.77 -12.51 10.36
CA GLY A 18 1.91 -12.56 11.81
C GLY A 18 1.06 -11.55 12.60
N GLU A 19 0.31 -10.66 11.93
CA GLU A 19 -0.55 -9.68 12.60
C GLU A 19 -1.74 -10.35 13.29
N THR A 20 -2.14 -9.79 14.45
CA THR A 20 -3.43 -10.12 15.06
C THR A 20 -4.48 -9.11 14.61
N VAL A 21 -5.43 -9.56 13.83
CA VAL A 21 -6.57 -8.76 13.35
C VAL A 21 -7.79 -9.02 14.21
N VAL A 22 -8.47 -7.98 14.67
CA VAL A 22 -9.74 -8.11 15.39
C VAL A 22 -10.90 -8.06 14.40
N PHE A 23 -11.43 -9.23 14.06
CA PHE A 23 -12.59 -9.37 13.19
C PHE A 23 -13.89 -9.07 13.95
N GLN A 24 -14.70 -8.16 13.42
CA GLN A 24 -15.92 -7.71 14.11
C GLN A 24 -17.18 -8.04 13.32
N PHE A 25 -18.15 -8.61 14.01
CA PHE A 25 -19.45 -8.92 13.41
C PHE A 25 -20.57 -8.91 14.45
N VAL A 26 -21.79 -8.71 13.98
CA VAL A 26 -23.02 -8.88 14.76
C VAL A 26 -23.70 -10.17 14.37
N ALA A 27 -24.01 -10.97 15.38
CA ALA A 27 -24.90 -12.13 15.25
C ALA A 27 -26.21 -11.84 15.98
N SER A 28 -27.34 -12.12 15.35
CA SER A 28 -28.67 -11.95 15.97
C SER A 28 -29.70 -12.98 15.50
N THR A 29 -30.65 -13.27 16.35
CA THR A 29 -31.77 -14.15 16.03
C THR A 29 -33.09 -13.57 16.52
N SER A 30 -34.15 -13.69 15.71
CA SER A 30 -35.49 -13.28 16.09
C SER A 30 -36.30 -14.40 16.79
N LYS A 31 -35.77 -15.62 16.82
CA LYS A 31 -36.39 -16.79 17.49
C LYS A 31 -35.29 -17.68 18.06
N GLY A 32 -35.47 -18.13 19.29
CA GLY A 32 -34.47 -18.93 19.99
C GLY A 32 -33.24 -18.10 20.35
N GLU A 33 -32.13 -18.76 20.57
CA GLU A 33 -30.90 -18.18 21.12
C GLU A 33 -29.69 -18.64 20.33
N LEU A 34 -28.66 -17.81 20.30
CA LEU A 34 -27.36 -18.16 19.75
C LEU A 34 -26.68 -19.18 20.69
N SER A 35 -26.15 -20.26 20.13
CA SER A 35 -25.51 -21.31 20.91
C SER A 35 -24.00 -21.40 20.68
N ARG A 36 -23.53 -21.13 19.43
CA ARG A 36 -22.15 -21.40 19.07
C ARG A 36 -21.64 -20.47 17.97
N ILE A 37 -20.37 -20.10 18.07
CA ILE A 37 -19.59 -19.44 17.01
C ILE A 37 -18.39 -20.34 16.68
N GLU A 38 -18.19 -20.61 15.39
CA GLU A 38 -17.03 -21.34 14.86
C GLU A 38 -16.37 -20.52 13.77
N ILE A 39 -15.04 -20.36 13.85
CA ILE A 39 -14.25 -19.82 12.77
C ILE A 39 -13.25 -20.87 12.33
N THR A 40 -13.25 -21.18 11.03
CA THR A 40 -12.29 -22.11 10.41
C THR A 40 -11.58 -21.44 9.25
N SER A 41 -10.34 -21.83 9.00
CA SER A 41 -9.55 -21.40 7.85
C SER A 41 -8.75 -22.56 7.30
N GLU A 42 -8.74 -22.68 5.97
CA GLU A 42 -7.85 -23.60 5.24
C GLU A 42 -6.52 -22.93 4.92
N ASP A 43 -6.43 -21.60 5.07
CA ASP A 43 -5.27 -20.79 4.72
C ASP A 43 -4.34 -20.50 5.91
N GLY A 44 -4.55 -21.17 7.05
CA GLY A 44 -3.68 -21.05 8.23
C GLY A 44 -3.97 -19.85 9.13
N ILE A 45 -5.04 -19.09 8.91
CA ILE A 45 -5.52 -18.06 9.87
C ILE A 45 -5.98 -18.78 11.15
N ARG A 46 -5.46 -18.34 12.30
CA ARG A 46 -5.73 -18.98 13.59
C ARG A 46 -6.63 -18.11 14.47
N PRO A 47 -7.86 -18.56 14.82
CA PRO A 47 -8.71 -17.86 15.77
C PRO A 47 -8.19 -18.03 17.22
N ILE A 48 -8.33 -16.95 18.03
CA ILE A 48 -7.98 -16.95 19.46
C ILE A 48 -9.29 -16.85 20.24
N VAL A 49 -9.82 -18.00 20.64
CA VAL A 49 -11.14 -18.09 21.30
C VAL A 49 -11.13 -17.44 22.69
N GLU A 50 -10.02 -17.60 23.42
CA GLU A 50 -9.85 -17.09 24.78
C GLU A 50 -9.84 -15.55 24.87
N ASP A 51 -9.50 -14.87 23.80
CA ASP A 51 -9.43 -13.40 23.73
C ASP A 51 -10.67 -12.76 23.08
N VAL A 52 -11.71 -13.54 22.81
CA VAL A 52 -12.96 -13.01 22.25
C VAL A 52 -13.64 -12.10 23.26
N THR A 53 -14.01 -10.91 22.79
CA THR A 53 -14.79 -9.95 23.59
C THR A 53 -16.12 -9.64 22.96
N PHE A 54 -17.06 -9.21 23.77
CA PHE A 54 -18.44 -8.96 23.38
C PHE A 54 -18.87 -7.56 23.75
N ALA A 55 -19.75 -6.99 22.92
CA ALA A 55 -20.46 -5.74 23.20
C ALA A 55 -21.95 -5.92 22.86
N MET A 56 -22.77 -4.96 23.21
CA MET A 56 -24.24 -5.03 23.09
C MET A 56 -24.86 -6.16 23.93
N VAL A 57 -24.26 -6.46 25.06
CA VAL A 57 -24.75 -7.41 26.09
C VAL A 57 -25.00 -6.66 27.39
N ASP A 58 -25.89 -7.18 28.24
CA ASP A 58 -26.11 -6.63 29.59
C ASP A 58 -24.75 -6.63 30.34
N GLU A 59 -24.29 -5.44 30.75
CA GLU A 59 -23.00 -5.24 31.41
C GLU A 59 -22.88 -6.01 32.73
N ASP A 60 -24.01 -6.32 33.37
CA ASP A 60 -24.06 -7.04 34.64
C ASP A 60 -23.86 -8.57 34.52
N LYS A 61 -23.76 -9.09 33.30
CA LYS A 61 -23.63 -10.53 33.06
C LYS A 61 -22.48 -10.83 32.11
N ALA A 62 -21.41 -11.37 32.64
CA ALA A 62 -20.27 -11.83 31.83
C ALA A 62 -20.72 -12.81 30.74
N LEU A 63 -20.24 -12.61 29.51
CA LEU A 63 -20.39 -13.52 28.38
C LEU A 63 -19.03 -14.00 27.95
N SER A 64 -18.90 -15.30 27.72
CA SER A 64 -17.68 -15.93 27.22
C SER A 64 -18.00 -17.04 26.23
N LEU A 65 -17.00 -17.50 25.49
CA LEU A 65 -17.03 -18.75 24.73
C LEU A 65 -16.16 -19.78 25.46
N ASP A 66 -16.58 -21.05 25.36
CA ASP A 66 -15.67 -22.14 25.69
C ASP A 66 -14.71 -22.44 24.52
N SER A 67 -13.81 -23.39 24.70
CA SER A 67 -12.82 -23.78 23.69
C SER A 67 -13.42 -24.32 22.38
N GLU A 68 -14.69 -24.74 22.42
CA GLU A 68 -15.43 -25.24 21.26
C GLU A 68 -16.32 -24.15 20.63
N GLY A 69 -16.31 -22.92 21.20
CA GLY A 69 -17.06 -21.77 20.71
C GLY A 69 -18.52 -21.67 21.18
N TYR A 70 -18.91 -22.43 22.22
CA TYR A 70 -20.25 -22.31 22.81
C TYR A 70 -20.34 -21.11 23.75
N PHE A 71 -21.45 -20.39 23.68
CA PHE A 71 -21.74 -19.30 24.60
C PHE A 71 -21.97 -19.81 26.02
N SER A 72 -21.43 -19.09 27.02
CA SER A 72 -21.61 -19.41 28.44
C SER A 72 -23.01 -19.17 28.96
N ARG A 73 -23.87 -18.47 28.21
CA ARG A 73 -25.27 -18.19 28.52
C ARG A 73 -26.10 -17.91 27.27
N GLU A 74 -27.38 -17.94 27.48
CA GLU A 74 -28.40 -17.59 26.47
C GLU A 74 -28.28 -16.14 26.01
N ILE A 75 -28.26 -15.92 24.67
CA ILE A 75 -28.17 -14.62 24.05
C ILE A 75 -28.85 -14.62 22.67
N SER A 76 -29.57 -13.55 22.36
CA SER A 76 -30.27 -13.41 21.07
C SER A 76 -29.57 -12.42 20.12
N THR A 77 -28.74 -11.52 20.65
CA THR A 77 -27.98 -10.53 19.85
C THR A 77 -26.68 -10.23 20.53
N VAL A 78 -25.60 -10.18 19.74
CA VAL A 78 -24.26 -9.88 20.23
C VAL A 78 -23.38 -9.26 19.16
N LEU A 79 -22.61 -8.25 19.51
CA LEU A 79 -21.45 -7.79 18.78
C LEU A 79 -20.23 -8.57 19.27
N VAL A 80 -19.56 -9.25 18.37
CA VAL A 80 -18.39 -10.07 18.64
C VAL A 80 -17.16 -9.37 18.07
N LYS A 81 -16.11 -9.30 18.89
CA LYS A 81 -14.75 -8.91 18.49
C LYS A 81 -13.88 -10.16 18.63
N TYR A 82 -13.54 -10.74 17.50
CA TYR A 82 -12.85 -12.03 17.42
C TYR A 82 -11.42 -11.83 16.93
N PRO A 83 -10.39 -12.02 17.79
CA PRO A 83 -9.00 -11.94 17.36
C PRO A 83 -8.61 -13.11 16.47
N LEU A 84 -7.93 -12.81 15.37
CA LEU A 84 -7.44 -13.75 14.38
C LEU A 84 -5.95 -13.49 14.16
N ILE A 85 -5.10 -14.50 14.32
CA ILE A 85 -3.68 -14.40 13.99
C ILE A 85 -3.47 -14.79 12.54
N MET A 86 -2.94 -13.89 11.75
CA MET A 86 -2.54 -14.17 10.37
C MET A 86 -1.31 -15.09 10.36
N PRO A 87 -1.16 -15.95 9.34
CA PRO A 87 0.05 -16.76 9.19
C PRO A 87 1.29 -15.85 9.11
N ASP A 88 2.33 -16.20 9.84
CA ASP A 88 3.63 -15.52 9.79
C ASP A 88 4.49 -16.10 8.67
N ASP A 89 4.05 -15.85 7.43
CA ASP A 89 4.70 -16.33 6.20
C ASP A 89 4.77 -15.21 5.17
N GLU A 90 5.96 -14.67 4.96
CA GLU A 90 6.24 -13.59 4.00
C GLU A 90 5.87 -13.96 2.55
N SER A 91 5.85 -15.26 2.20
CA SER A 91 5.44 -15.73 0.87
C SER A 91 3.95 -15.51 0.55
N LEU A 92 3.15 -15.21 1.59
CA LEU A 92 1.73 -14.92 1.46
C LEU A 92 1.44 -13.46 1.12
N ARG A 93 2.43 -12.58 1.15
CA ARG A 93 2.25 -11.17 0.78
C ARG A 93 1.68 -11.02 -0.64
N GLY A 94 0.60 -10.25 -0.75
CA GLY A 94 -0.15 -10.07 -1.99
C GLY A 94 -1.18 -11.16 -2.28
N LYS A 95 -1.28 -12.20 -1.45
CA LYS A 95 -2.29 -13.25 -1.58
C LYS A 95 -3.55 -12.93 -0.79
N SER A 96 -4.66 -13.55 -1.20
CA SER A 96 -5.94 -13.50 -0.48
C SER A 96 -6.11 -14.78 0.32
N LEU A 97 -6.37 -14.63 1.62
CA LEU A 97 -6.67 -15.71 2.55
C LEU A 97 -8.15 -15.64 2.94
N GLY A 98 -8.71 -16.73 3.45
CA GLY A 98 -10.11 -16.78 3.84
C GLY A 98 -10.38 -17.44 5.17
N ILE A 99 -11.45 -17.01 5.81
CA ILE A 99 -12.09 -17.72 6.91
C ILE A 99 -13.54 -18.02 6.57
N LYS A 100 -14.04 -19.05 7.20
CA LYS A 100 -15.47 -19.37 7.23
C LYS A 100 -15.96 -19.18 8.66
N LEU A 101 -16.85 -18.19 8.83
CA LEU A 101 -17.55 -17.93 10.09
C LEU A 101 -18.89 -18.65 10.07
N LYS A 102 -19.14 -19.49 11.05
CA LYS A 102 -20.42 -20.18 11.24
C LYS A 102 -21.00 -19.84 12.61
N VAL A 103 -22.23 -19.37 12.61
CA VAL A 103 -23.02 -19.15 13.82
C VAL A 103 -24.15 -20.15 13.88
N THR A 104 -24.33 -20.76 15.04
CA THR A 104 -25.37 -21.80 15.28
C THR A 104 -26.33 -21.29 16.35
N ARG A 105 -27.61 -21.58 16.15
CA ARG A 105 -28.69 -21.36 17.09
C ARG A 105 -28.96 -22.64 17.90
N ASN A 106 -29.62 -22.53 19.07
CA ASN A 106 -29.94 -23.65 19.95
C ASN A 106 -30.78 -24.75 19.33
N ASP A 107 -31.52 -24.48 18.26
CA ASP A 107 -32.32 -25.48 17.50
C ASP A 107 -31.53 -26.14 16.34
N GLY A 108 -30.21 -25.87 16.25
CA GLY A 108 -29.37 -26.39 15.19
C GLY A 108 -29.36 -25.59 13.89
N THR A 109 -30.15 -24.52 13.78
CA THR A 109 -30.13 -23.64 12.61
C THR A 109 -28.78 -22.92 12.52
N THR A 110 -28.17 -22.89 11.34
CA THR A 110 -26.86 -22.27 11.11
C THR A 110 -26.91 -21.17 10.09
N LYS A 111 -26.01 -20.20 10.24
CA LYS A 111 -25.68 -19.19 9.22
C LYS A 111 -24.17 -19.21 9.01
N VAL A 112 -23.75 -19.19 7.76
CA VAL A 112 -22.32 -19.19 7.36
C VAL A 112 -22.02 -17.93 6.56
N LEU A 113 -20.83 -17.38 6.78
CA LEU A 113 -20.29 -16.24 6.06
C LEU A 113 -18.81 -16.50 5.75
N ASP A 114 -18.42 -16.27 4.50
CA ASP A 114 -17.03 -16.29 4.08
C ASP A 114 -16.47 -14.86 4.13
N GLN A 115 -15.31 -14.70 4.81
CA GLN A 115 -14.58 -13.44 4.88
C GLN A 115 -13.19 -13.60 4.29
N LYS A 116 -12.79 -12.62 3.47
CA LYS A 116 -11.46 -12.58 2.84
C LYS A 116 -10.56 -11.56 3.51
N PHE A 117 -9.28 -11.90 3.58
CA PHE A 117 -8.17 -11.06 4.03
C PHE A 117 -7.17 -10.93 2.89
N GLU A 118 -6.70 -9.73 2.64
CA GLU A 118 -5.61 -9.48 1.70
C GLU A 118 -4.32 -9.27 2.50
N MET A 119 -3.33 -10.16 2.30
CA MET A 119 -2.02 -10.02 2.91
C MET A 119 -1.28 -8.85 2.28
N ILE A 120 -1.02 -7.81 3.07
CA ILE A 120 -0.48 -6.55 2.58
C ILE A 120 0.99 -6.73 2.19
N ARG A 121 1.36 -6.14 1.06
CA ARG A 121 2.74 -5.92 0.67
C ARG A 121 2.95 -4.41 0.47
N TYR A 122 3.44 -3.74 1.52
CA TYR A 122 3.86 -2.35 1.40
C TYR A 122 5.20 -2.27 0.65
N ILE A 123 5.35 -1.20 -0.10
CA ILE A 123 6.64 -0.87 -0.68
C ILE A 123 7.47 -0.18 0.41
N ASN A 124 8.48 -0.89 0.90
CA ASN A 124 9.32 -0.42 2.00
C ASN A 124 10.53 0.38 1.54
N ASN A 125 10.95 0.26 0.25
CA ASN A 125 12.00 1.10 -0.27
C ASN A 125 11.53 2.56 -0.18
N ARG A 126 12.31 3.37 0.48
CA ARG A 126 12.09 4.80 0.64
C ARG A 126 13.39 5.49 0.33
N HIS A 127 13.51 5.87 -0.92
CA HIS A 127 14.65 6.58 -1.44
C HIS A 127 14.38 8.08 -1.41
N GLY A 128 15.41 8.88 -1.40
CA GLY A 128 15.19 10.31 -1.40
C GLY A 128 16.44 11.13 -1.64
N ILE A 129 16.26 12.20 -2.40
CA ILE A 129 17.30 13.16 -2.75
C ILE A 129 17.00 14.48 -2.08
N THR A 130 18.00 15.03 -1.40
CA THR A 130 17.96 16.41 -0.92
C THR A 130 18.45 17.33 -2.03
N MET A 131 17.53 18.18 -2.51
CA MET A 131 17.81 19.12 -3.60
C MET A 131 18.13 20.50 -3.04
N THR A 132 19.27 21.05 -3.45
CA THR A 132 19.74 22.38 -3.04
C THR A 132 20.24 23.16 -4.25
N GLY A 133 20.09 24.48 -4.22
CA GLY A 133 20.56 25.35 -5.29
C GLY A 133 19.50 25.74 -6.30
N LYS A 134 19.92 26.47 -7.32
CA LYS A 134 19.14 26.91 -8.47
C LYS A 134 19.90 26.62 -9.73
N ASN A 135 19.19 26.44 -10.83
CA ASN A 135 19.74 26.07 -12.13
C ASN A 135 20.66 24.85 -12.02
N VAL A 136 20.15 23.78 -11.42
CA VAL A 136 20.88 22.55 -11.15
C VAL A 136 19.98 21.33 -11.42
N ALA A 137 20.60 20.24 -11.89
CA ALA A 137 19.92 18.98 -12.16
C ALA A 137 20.59 17.81 -11.39
N TRP A 138 19.79 16.81 -11.07
CA TRP A 138 20.20 15.52 -10.50
C TRP A 138 19.76 14.41 -11.43
N LEU A 139 20.72 13.67 -11.97
CA LEU A 139 20.48 12.52 -12.84
C LEU A 139 20.30 11.29 -11.95
N TYR A 140 19.06 10.83 -11.84
CA TYR A 140 18.65 9.96 -10.76
C TYR A 140 18.20 8.58 -11.27
N ASN A 141 18.75 7.55 -10.60
CA ASN A 141 18.26 6.18 -10.66
C ASN A 141 17.37 5.91 -9.43
N PRO A 142 16.05 5.92 -9.54
CA PRO A 142 15.17 5.68 -8.40
C PRO A 142 15.15 4.23 -7.93
N THR A 143 15.64 3.30 -8.74
CA THR A 143 15.72 1.87 -8.39
C THR A 143 16.82 1.62 -7.36
N GLU A 144 17.99 2.19 -7.58
CA GLU A 144 19.17 1.99 -6.74
C GLU A 144 19.42 3.14 -5.76
N ASP A 145 18.58 4.20 -5.80
CA ASP A 145 18.75 5.45 -5.03
C ASP A 145 20.11 6.13 -5.26
N VAL A 146 20.53 6.19 -6.52
CA VAL A 146 21.82 6.77 -6.92
C VAL A 146 21.60 8.00 -7.77
N VAL A 147 22.43 9.04 -7.52
CA VAL A 147 22.55 10.23 -8.35
C VAL A 147 23.88 10.20 -9.05
N TYR A 148 23.89 10.34 -10.36
CA TYR A 148 25.08 10.43 -11.18
C TYR A 148 25.47 11.89 -11.42
N ASP A 149 26.74 12.20 -11.32
CA ASP A 149 27.26 13.53 -11.59
C ASP A 149 27.68 13.70 -13.06
N MET A 150 28.18 14.90 -13.38
CA MET A 150 28.61 15.24 -14.74
C MET A 150 29.80 14.39 -15.23
N ALA A 151 30.60 13.87 -14.33
CA ALA A 151 31.75 13.04 -14.69
C ALA A 151 31.36 11.59 -15.00
N ASP A 152 30.35 11.07 -14.27
CA ASP A 152 30.02 9.65 -14.27
C ASP A 152 28.82 9.28 -15.14
N TYR A 153 27.88 10.21 -15.40
CA TYR A 153 26.58 9.89 -15.99
C TYR A 153 26.66 9.12 -17.32
N LYS A 154 27.71 9.36 -18.13
CA LYS A 154 27.87 8.70 -19.42
C LYS A 154 28.06 7.19 -19.33
N ALA A 155 28.60 6.70 -18.21
CA ALA A 155 28.75 5.28 -17.97
C ALA A 155 27.45 4.61 -17.51
N HIS A 156 26.42 5.42 -17.17
CA HIS A 156 25.19 4.98 -16.52
C HIS A 156 23.91 5.42 -17.25
N LEU A 157 23.98 5.73 -18.56
CA LEU A 157 22.84 6.27 -19.35
C LEU A 157 21.59 5.40 -19.24
N SER A 158 21.74 4.07 -19.27
CA SER A 158 20.64 3.11 -19.14
C SER A 158 20.10 2.94 -17.72
N GLU A 159 20.69 3.63 -16.74
CA GLU A 159 20.27 3.57 -15.33
C GLU A 159 19.59 4.84 -14.88
N ILE A 160 19.70 5.93 -15.67
CA ILE A 160 19.10 7.22 -15.36
C ILE A 160 17.65 7.24 -15.86
N ASP A 161 16.71 7.10 -14.95
CA ASP A 161 15.28 7.09 -15.25
C ASP A 161 14.59 8.44 -15.00
N VAL A 162 15.16 9.30 -14.15
CA VAL A 162 14.56 10.58 -13.77
C VAL A 162 15.61 11.67 -13.71
N ILE A 163 15.31 12.84 -14.28
CA ILE A 163 16.08 14.04 -14.02
C ILE A 163 15.26 14.97 -13.15
N LEU A 164 15.77 15.29 -11.98
CA LEU A 164 15.20 16.30 -11.10
C LEU A 164 15.90 17.63 -11.40
N TYR A 165 15.12 18.67 -11.66
CA TYR A 165 15.66 19.97 -12.07
C TYR A 165 15.06 21.09 -11.24
N VAL A 166 15.89 22.06 -10.87
CA VAL A 166 15.50 23.31 -10.23
C VAL A 166 15.93 24.47 -11.15
N ASP A 167 14.97 25.26 -11.61
CA ASP A 167 15.26 26.40 -12.47
C ASP A 167 15.75 27.63 -11.69
N ASN A 168 16.03 28.71 -12.43
CA ASN A 168 16.47 29.99 -11.85
C ASN A 168 15.42 30.64 -10.94
N ASP A 169 14.13 30.34 -11.15
CA ASP A 169 12.99 30.84 -10.37
C ASP A 169 12.68 29.96 -9.16
N SER A 170 13.50 28.95 -8.90
CA SER A 170 13.28 27.94 -7.82
C SER A 170 12.04 27.09 -8.02
N LYS A 171 11.62 26.85 -9.24
CA LYS A 171 10.59 25.86 -9.58
C LYS A 171 11.24 24.49 -9.74
N TYR A 172 10.55 23.47 -9.31
CA TYR A 172 11.01 22.08 -9.28
C TYR A 172 10.30 21.26 -10.34
N TYR A 173 11.08 20.45 -11.06
CA TYR A 173 10.58 19.63 -12.16
C TYR A 173 11.09 18.20 -12.08
N CYS A 174 10.23 17.25 -12.49
CA CYS A 174 10.64 15.93 -12.94
C CYS A 174 10.68 15.96 -14.46
N LEU A 175 11.80 15.58 -15.05
CA LEU A 175 12.02 15.57 -16.48
C LEU A 175 12.26 14.15 -16.98
N ASN A 176 11.64 13.83 -18.12
CA ASN A 176 11.94 12.63 -18.88
C ASN A 176 13.34 12.77 -19.50
N PRO A 177 14.30 11.88 -19.18
CA PRO A 177 15.64 11.96 -19.73
C PRO A 177 15.70 11.94 -21.26
N ALA A 178 14.81 11.18 -21.91
CA ALA A 178 14.76 11.06 -23.36
C ALA A 178 14.01 12.20 -24.10
N ALA A 179 13.54 13.24 -23.39
CA ALA A 179 12.84 14.35 -24.03
C ALA A 179 13.80 15.39 -24.61
N SER A 180 13.50 15.92 -25.80
CA SER A 180 14.31 16.98 -26.44
C SER A 180 14.41 18.25 -25.60
N GLU A 181 13.33 18.65 -24.90
CA GLU A 181 13.38 19.79 -23.97
C GLU A 181 14.36 19.55 -22.82
N THR A 182 14.51 18.31 -22.38
CA THR A 182 15.47 17.93 -21.35
C THR A 182 16.91 18.09 -21.86
N GLU A 183 17.19 17.70 -23.11
CA GLU A 183 18.49 17.90 -23.75
C GLU A 183 18.87 19.37 -23.78
N ASP A 184 17.95 20.27 -24.17
CA ASP A 184 18.19 21.71 -24.18
C ASP A 184 18.51 22.25 -22.77
N ILE A 185 17.79 21.80 -21.75
CA ILE A 185 18.06 22.15 -20.34
C ILE A 185 19.47 21.66 -19.92
N MET A 186 19.79 20.41 -20.20
CA MET A 186 21.06 19.81 -19.82
C MET A 186 22.25 20.50 -20.51
N HIS A 187 22.12 20.83 -21.79
CA HIS A 187 23.14 21.63 -22.50
C HIS A 187 23.33 23.01 -21.84
N GLY A 188 22.23 23.67 -21.45
CA GLY A 188 22.26 24.94 -20.72
C GLY A 188 22.94 24.87 -19.34
N LEU A 189 22.96 23.66 -18.74
CA LEU A 189 23.65 23.38 -17.47
C LEU A 189 25.12 22.95 -17.64
N GLY A 190 25.60 22.85 -18.88
CA GLY A 190 26.98 22.47 -19.20
C GLY A 190 27.19 20.98 -19.52
N TYR A 191 26.14 20.17 -19.58
CA TYR A 191 26.19 18.78 -20.02
C TYR A 191 26.17 18.72 -21.57
N THR A 192 27.20 19.30 -22.22
CA THR A 192 27.24 19.56 -23.67
C THR A 192 27.18 18.30 -24.55
N ASP A 193 27.54 17.16 -23.99
CA ASP A 193 27.51 15.87 -24.68
C ASP A 193 26.25 15.05 -24.36
N TYR A 194 25.30 15.63 -23.61
CA TYR A 194 24.04 14.96 -23.30
C TYR A 194 23.22 14.79 -24.58
N LYS A 195 22.69 13.60 -24.80
CA LYS A 195 21.81 13.29 -25.93
C LYS A 195 20.56 12.55 -25.42
N ALA A 196 19.41 13.15 -25.59
CA ALA A 196 18.14 12.55 -25.22
C ALA A 196 17.91 11.18 -25.88
N SER A 197 18.41 11.00 -27.11
CA SER A 197 18.27 9.73 -27.84
C SER A 197 19.06 8.54 -27.26
N GLU A 198 19.95 8.80 -26.32
CA GLU A 198 20.75 7.78 -25.60
C GLU A 198 20.23 7.48 -24.21
N MET A 199 19.12 8.12 -23.79
CA MET A 199 18.57 8.07 -22.45
C MET A 199 17.30 7.23 -22.36
N ASN A 200 17.01 6.75 -21.14
CA ASN A 200 15.75 6.04 -20.85
C ASN A 200 14.54 6.98 -20.92
N THR A 201 13.43 6.44 -21.38
CA THR A 201 12.14 7.15 -21.42
C THR A 201 11.40 6.99 -20.09
N THR A 202 10.93 8.10 -19.53
CA THR A 202 10.06 8.09 -18.35
C THR A 202 8.87 9.05 -18.55
N LYS A 203 7.69 8.60 -18.15
CA LYS A 203 6.47 9.41 -18.18
C LYS A 203 5.98 9.69 -16.76
N PHE A 204 5.51 10.90 -16.55
CA PHE A 204 5.06 11.39 -15.24
C PHE A 204 3.59 11.77 -15.26
N MET A 205 2.89 11.53 -14.16
CA MET A 205 1.52 12.00 -13.94
C MET A 205 1.40 12.59 -12.53
N GLY A 206 1.00 13.86 -12.44
CA GLY A 206 0.78 14.55 -11.17
C GLY A 206 -0.59 14.27 -10.57
N GLY A 207 -0.80 14.74 -9.33
CA GLY A 207 -2.10 14.69 -8.66
C GLY A 207 -2.54 13.31 -8.18
N ILE A 208 -1.61 12.39 -8.00
CA ILE A 208 -1.91 11.05 -7.47
C ILE A 208 -2.25 11.15 -5.98
N THR A 209 -3.42 10.63 -5.59
CA THR A 209 -3.96 10.72 -4.21
C THR A 209 -3.61 9.54 -3.32
N LEU A 210 -2.69 8.67 -3.73
CA LEU A 210 -2.24 7.53 -2.92
C LEU A 210 -1.45 7.97 -1.68
N ASN A 211 -1.53 7.18 -0.62
CA ASN A 211 -0.75 7.45 0.59
C ASN A 211 0.71 7.02 0.39
N PHE A 212 1.63 7.97 0.31
CA PHE A 212 3.04 7.68 0.08
C PHE A 212 3.65 6.73 1.12
N MET A 213 3.23 6.80 2.38
CA MET A 213 3.78 5.96 3.45
C MET A 213 3.27 4.52 3.40
N LEU A 214 2.03 4.35 2.96
CA LEU A 214 1.30 3.07 3.03
C LEU A 214 0.96 2.49 1.66
N ILE A 215 1.67 2.90 0.61
CA ILE A 215 1.43 2.38 -0.73
C ILE A 215 1.83 0.90 -0.82
N THR A 216 0.94 0.10 -1.35
CA THR A 216 1.16 -1.33 -1.59
C THR A 216 1.69 -1.57 -3.00
N GLU A 217 2.33 -2.73 -3.21
CA GLU A 217 2.75 -3.17 -4.55
C GLU A 217 1.58 -3.22 -5.53
N LYS A 218 0.42 -3.67 -5.06
CA LYS A 218 -0.81 -3.74 -5.87
C LYS A 218 -1.33 -2.36 -6.30
N GLU A 219 -1.33 -1.38 -5.38
CA GLU A 219 -1.74 -0.01 -5.72
C GLU A 219 -0.78 0.62 -6.72
N LEU A 220 0.52 0.41 -6.54
CA LEU A 220 1.52 0.95 -7.46
C LEU A 220 1.48 0.26 -8.82
N SER A 221 1.37 -1.07 -8.88
CA SER A 221 1.22 -1.82 -10.13
C SER A 221 -0.08 -1.47 -10.87
N GLY A 222 -1.14 -1.19 -10.14
CA GLY A 222 -2.43 -0.72 -10.68
C GLY A 222 -2.43 0.73 -11.18
N LEU A 223 -1.38 1.52 -10.91
CA LEU A 223 -1.31 2.91 -11.34
C LEU A 223 -1.33 3.02 -12.88
N VAL A 224 -2.28 3.79 -13.40
CA VAL A 224 -2.40 4.03 -14.85
C VAL A 224 -1.79 5.40 -15.16
N ILE A 225 -0.80 5.43 -16.04
CA ILE A 225 -0.10 6.64 -16.52
C ILE A 225 -0.29 6.74 -18.05
N SER A 226 -1.56 6.82 -18.47
CA SER A 226 -1.91 6.82 -19.93
C SER A 226 -1.57 8.13 -20.62
N ASP A 227 -1.69 9.26 -19.92
CA ASP A 227 -1.46 10.60 -20.45
C ASP A 227 -0.25 11.28 -19.80
N GLY A 228 0.79 10.47 -19.53
CA GLY A 228 1.99 10.94 -18.86
C GLY A 228 2.74 12.00 -19.66
N VAL A 229 3.24 13.01 -18.96
CA VAL A 229 4.01 14.13 -19.52
C VAL A 229 5.50 13.89 -19.40
N ASP A 230 6.27 14.54 -20.28
CA ASP A 230 7.75 14.50 -20.25
C ASP A 230 8.36 15.46 -19.23
N LYS A 231 7.60 16.48 -18.83
CA LYS A 231 8.00 17.48 -17.84
C LYS A 231 6.85 17.75 -16.87
N LEU A 232 7.07 17.50 -15.62
CA LEU A 232 6.09 17.72 -14.55
C LEU A 232 6.61 18.73 -13.53
N THR A 233 5.87 19.82 -13.32
CA THR A 233 6.16 20.77 -12.25
C THR A 233 5.74 20.21 -10.90
N MET A 234 6.64 20.22 -9.92
CA MET A 234 6.42 19.68 -8.58
C MET A 234 6.25 20.80 -7.54
N ALA A 235 5.02 21.11 -7.18
CA ALA A 235 4.72 21.99 -6.04
C ALA A 235 5.12 21.35 -4.70
N ASN A 236 5.11 22.14 -3.63
CA ASN A 236 5.31 21.60 -2.27
C ASN A 236 4.21 20.61 -1.88
N ASN A 237 4.57 19.49 -1.30
CA ASN A 237 3.71 18.34 -1.00
C ASN A 237 3.05 17.67 -2.23
N ALA A 238 3.45 18.07 -3.44
CA ALA A 238 2.97 17.41 -4.64
C ALA A 238 3.41 15.94 -4.67
N THR A 239 2.55 15.12 -5.25
CA THR A 239 2.79 13.71 -5.52
C THR A 239 2.74 13.46 -7.01
N CYS A 240 3.53 12.53 -7.49
CA CYS A 240 3.44 12.07 -8.87
C CYS A 240 3.65 10.56 -8.98
N GLY A 241 2.98 9.95 -9.92
CA GLY A 241 3.32 8.63 -10.43
C GLY A 241 4.26 8.74 -11.61
N PHE A 242 5.10 7.75 -11.83
CA PHE A 242 5.92 7.65 -13.03
C PHE A 242 6.04 6.20 -13.50
N VAL A 243 6.33 6.05 -14.77
CA VAL A 243 6.66 4.75 -15.38
C VAL A 243 7.94 4.89 -16.17
N THR A 244 8.92 4.04 -15.89
CA THR A 244 10.22 4.00 -16.57
C THR A 244 10.13 3.23 -17.87
N GLU A 245 11.16 3.30 -18.71
CA GLU A 245 11.26 2.54 -19.95
C GLU A 245 11.15 1.03 -19.74
N SER A 246 11.70 0.52 -18.65
CA SER A 246 11.56 -0.90 -18.27
C SER A 246 10.15 -1.30 -17.81
N GLY A 247 9.20 -0.36 -17.78
CA GLY A 247 7.84 -0.57 -17.33
C GLY A 247 7.65 -0.56 -15.82
N ARG A 248 8.70 -0.31 -15.04
CA ARG A 248 8.58 -0.14 -13.59
C ARG A 248 7.81 1.12 -13.26
N LYS A 249 6.86 0.97 -12.36
CA LYS A 249 6.08 2.10 -11.85
C LYS A 249 6.67 2.58 -10.54
N GLY A 250 6.70 3.89 -10.40
CA GLY A 250 7.14 4.55 -9.18
C GLY A 250 6.14 5.59 -8.72
N PHE A 251 6.25 5.94 -7.45
CA PHE A 251 5.44 6.97 -6.81
C PHE A 251 6.36 7.90 -6.03
N ALA A 252 6.25 9.19 -6.27
CA ALA A 252 7.13 10.17 -5.68
C ALA A 252 6.37 11.26 -4.93
N LYS A 253 7.03 11.85 -3.93
CA LYS A 253 6.55 12.99 -3.15
C LYS A 253 7.63 14.03 -2.99
N HIS A 254 7.28 15.29 -3.27
CA HIS A 254 8.14 16.45 -3.09
C HIS A 254 7.80 17.15 -1.78
N LEU A 255 8.78 17.30 -0.90
CA LEU A 255 8.63 17.92 0.41
C LEU A 255 9.57 19.11 0.58
N TYR A 256 9.06 20.19 1.17
CA TYR A 256 9.90 21.26 1.66
C TYR A 256 10.35 20.97 3.09
N LYS A 257 11.68 20.94 3.28
CA LYS A 257 12.31 20.95 4.61
C LYS A 257 13.29 22.11 4.62
N ASN A 258 12.96 23.17 5.36
CA ASN A 258 13.79 24.38 5.41
C ASN A 258 15.25 24.06 5.83
N PRO A 259 16.29 24.50 5.08
CA PRO A 259 16.25 25.28 3.84
C PRO A 259 16.17 24.46 2.54
N SER A 260 16.05 23.16 2.62
CA SER A 260 16.19 22.23 1.49
C SER A 260 14.85 21.68 1.01
N ARG A 261 14.86 21.11 -0.17
CA ARG A 261 13.78 20.29 -0.73
C ARG A 261 14.18 18.82 -0.73
N VAL A 262 13.22 17.94 -0.52
CA VAL A 262 13.46 16.50 -0.57
C VAL A 262 12.49 15.88 -1.57
N PHE A 263 13.04 15.15 -2.51
CA PHE A 263 12.27 14.32 -3.43
C PHE A 263 12.33 12.88 -2.94
N LEU A 264 11.22 12.35 -2.49
CA LEU A 264 11.10 10.98 -1.98
C LEU A 264 10.48 10.10 -3.06
N THR A 265 11.01 8.90 -3.23
CA THR A 265 10.49 7.91 -4.19
C THR A 265 10.19 6.58 -3.52
N LYS A 266 9.20 5.89 -4.06
CA LYS A 266 8.96 4.46 -3.92
C LYS A 266 8.80 3.89 -5.30
N ILE A 267 9.47 2.80 -5.60
CA ILE A 267 9.42 2.14 -6.91
C ILE A 267 9.06 0.67 -6.72
N GLN A 268 8.39 0.08 -7.71
CA GLN A 268 8.11 -1.35 -7.73
C GLN A 268 9.41 -2.13 -7.52
N ILE A 269 9.35 -3.05 -6.57
CA ILE A 269 10.41 -4.03 -6.37
C ILE A 269 10.37 -4.93 -7.61
N GLY A 270 11.45 -5.01 -8.37
CA GLY A 270 11.54 -5.95 -9.48
C GLY A 270 11.30 -7.36 -8.92
N ASN A 271 10.53 -8.17 -9.64
CA ASN A 271 10.48 -9.59 -9.36
C ASN A 271 11.91 -10.10 -9.59
N ASN A 272 12.67 -10.25 -8.51
CA ASN A 272 13.82 -11.13 -8.52
C ASN A 272 13.23 -12.54 -8.61
N GLU A 273 13.02 -13.01 -9.84
CA GLU A 273 12.82 -14.43 -10.12
C GLU A 273 14.10 -15.21 -9.79
#